data_38d45fa0f805279903191a8920958fa9
#
_entry.id   38d45fa0f805279903191a8920958fa9
#
_cell.length_a   1.000
_cell.length_b   1.000
_cell.length_c   1.000
_cell.angle_alpha   90.00
_cell.angle_beta   90.00
_cell.angle_gamma   90.00
#
_symmetry.space_group_name_H-M   'P 1'
#
loop_
_entity.id
_entity.type
_entity.pdbx_description
1 polymer ?
#
loop_
_entity_poly.entity_id
_entity_poly.type
_entity_poly.pdbx_seq_one_letter_code
_entity_poly.pdbx_strand_id
1 'polypeptide(L)'
;MEIVRIAWFSPVPPDRSGIAAYTAELTPLLTPQVGTIDLYHADRHDFVWRHRREPYDLIVYQLGNSASHDFMWAYLFRYPGLLVLHDAQVHQARALWLLQRVEPRLDDYLAELAANHPDAPPHLGYLFAAGLGGQLFRHWPLVALTIRASKLTIVHNAHLARHLARDQPDATIRHVEMGVADPQPSLHDGQQVRRLLGITADTCLIGAFGGITPEKRIPELLEAVAASPRQNVHVLLVGPRATHYDVDADVTRLALGTRVHIAGYVDEAELPGHLAASDVCWCLPWPSHGETSASWLRCLGAGRPTLITALAQLEDVPALRVDAGGVASISTTVDAVGIAIDPVDERRDISHALAACADDPTLRDTLGKNARARWERLHTLSRMAASYVSVIADAAARPAPATPQPAHLLDDGTGTARRLLGEMGMPELPW
;
A
#
# COMPACT_ATOMS: atom_id res chain seq x y z
N MET A 1 5.08 28.41 11.48
CA MET A 1 4.84 28.03 10.07
C MET A 1 3.65 28.88 9.59
N GLU A 2 3.75 29.48 8.43
CA GLU A 2 2.62 30.16 7.81
C GLU A 2 1.49 29.14 7.58
N ILE A 3 0.24 29.52 7.83
CA ILE A 3 -0.92 28.64 7.59
C ILE A 3 -1.03 28.46 6.08
N VAL A 4 -0.98 27.20 5.62
CA VAL A 4 -1.12 26.88 4.19
C VAL A 4 -2.50 26.31 3.91
N ARG A 5 -3.01 26.59 2.72
CA ARG A 5 -4.23 26.03 2.20
C ARG A 5 -3.89 24.91 1.23
N ILE A 6 -4.30 23.68 1.55
CA ILE A 6 -3.91 22.47 0.83
C ILE A 6 -5.12 21.84 0.15
N ALA A 7 -4.99 21.50 -1.15
CA ALA A 7 -5.89 20.58 -1.82
C ALA A 7 -5.30 19.16 -1.74
N TRP A 8 -6.02 18.22 -1.14
CA TRP A 8 -5.55 16.86 -0.91
C TRP A 8 -6.37 15.85 -1.71
N PHE A 9 -5.77 15.29 -2.76
CA PHE A 9 -6.40 14.30 -3.64
C PHE A 9 -6.13 12.90 -3.14
N SER A 10 -7.18 12.17 -2.79
CA SER A 10 -7.09 10.81 -2.26
C SER A 10 -8.42 10.08 -2.37
N PRO A 11 -8.44 8.74 -2.49
CA PRO A 11 -9.57 7.96 -2.03
C PRO A 11 -9.86 8.27 -0.56
N VAL A 12 -11.14 8.31 -0.19
CA VAL A 12 -11.59 8.55 1.19
C VAL A 12 -12.74 7.59 1.53
N PRO A 13 -13.03 7.32 2.80
CA PRO A 13 -14.22 6.56 3.16
C PRO A 13 -15.48 7.14 2.50
N PRO A 14 -16.40 6.30 1.99
CA PRO A 14 -16.58 4.87 2.23
C PRO A 14 -15.74 3.92 1.34
N ASP A 15 -14.76 4.42 0.56
CA ASP A 15 -13.81 3.55 -0.15
C ASP A 15 -13.07 2.66 0.86
N ARG A 16 -13.11 1.34 0.65
CA ARG A 16 -12.51 0.33 1.54
C ARG A 16 -11.07 0.01 1.14
N SER A 17 -10.26 1.05 0.89
CA SER A 17 -8.84 0.91 0.56
C SER A 17 -7.94 1.32 1.72
N GLY A 18 -6.73 0.77 1.75
CA GLY A 18 -5.71 1.16 2.74
C GLY A 18 -5.33 2.64 2.64
N ILE A 19 -5.40 3.24 1.44
CA ILE A 19 -5.08 4.66 1.21
C ILE A 19 -6.22 5.55 1.70
N ALA A 20 -7.49 5.11 1.59
CA ALA A 20 -8.62 5.83 2.17
C ALA A 20 -8.52 5.90 3.72
N ALA A 21 -8.19 4.77 4.35
CA ALA A 21 -7.95 4.71 5.80
C ALA A 21 -6.74 5.60 6.20
N TYR A 22 -5.64 5.49 5.47
CA TYR A 22 -4.45 6.33 5.66
C TYR A 22 -4.78 7.83 5.65
N THR A 23 -5.57 8.29 4.68
CA THR A 23 -5.95 9.69 4.57
C THR A 23 -6.87 10.11 5.72
N ALA A 24 -7.85 9.28 6.07
CA ALA A 24 -8.78 9.54 7.16
C ALA A 24 -8.07 9.62 8.54
N GLU A 25 -7.03 8.80 8.75
CA GLU A 25 -6.23 8.79 9.97
C GLU A 25 -5.24 9.97 10.05
N LEU A 26 -4.62 10.35 8.92
CA LEU A 26 -3.55 11.33 8.88
C LEU A 26 -4.04 12.79 8.86
N THR A 27 -5.05 13.11 8.04
CA THR A 27 -5.44 14.50 7.80
C THR A 27 -5.95 15.23 9.06
N PRO A 28 -6.67 14.60 10.02
CA PRO A 28 -7.04 15.26 11.27
C PRO A 28 -5.83 15.66 12.13
N LEU A 29 -4.73 14.92 12.05
CA LEU A 29 -3.50 15.23 12.79
C LEU A 29 -2.68 16.33 12.11
N LEU A 30 -2.77 16.45 10.80
CA LEU A 30 -2.07 17.46 10.02
C LEU A 30 -2.74 18.83 10.07
N THR A 31 -4.06 18.88 9.94
CA THR A 31 -4.83 20.13 9.84
C THR A 31 -4.47 21.17 10.94
N PRO A 32 -4.36 20.81 12.22
CA PRO A 32 -3.97 21.77 13.27
C PRO A 32 -2.53 22.30 13.12
N GLN A 33 -1.68 21.61 12.36
CA GLN A 33 -0.25 21.92 12.25
C GLN A 33 0.09 22.69 10.97
N VAL A 34 -0.66 22.44 9.88
CA VAL A 34 -0.34 23.01 8.57
C VAL A 34 -1.35 24.06 8.09
N GLY A 35 -2.60 24.02 8.57
CA GLY A 35 -3.66 24.93 8.17
C GLY A 35 -4.89 24.20 7.62
N THR A 36 -5.45 24.64 6.51
CA THR A 36 -6.67 24.07 5.94
C THR A 36 -6.35 22.97 4.94
N ILE A 37 -7.01 21.83 5.06
CA ILE A 37 -6.94 20.73 4.10
C ILE A 37 -8.32 20.50 3.50
N ASP A 38 -8.47 20.77 2.21
CA ASP A 38 -9.67 20.44 1.42
C ASP A 38 -9.45 19.08 0.75
N LEU A 39 -10.26 18.07 1.12
CA LEU A 39 -10.18 16.71 0.53
C LEU A 39 -10.89 16.68 -0.82
N TYR A 40 -10.22 16.12 -1.83
CA TYR A 40 -10.74 15.86 -3.18
C TYR A 40 -10.72 14.37 -3.46
N HIS A 41 -11.86 13.84 -3.86
CA HIS A 41 -12.09 12.43 -4.18
C HIS A 41 -12.89 12.30 -5.49
N ALA A 42 -13.15 11.09 -5.93
CA ALA A 42 -13.76 10.82 -7.24
C ALA A 42 -15.08 11.57 -7.52
N ASP A 43 -15.87 11.86 -6.45
CA ASP A 43 -17.17 12.53 -6.58
C ASP A 43 -17.11 14.05 -6.36
N ARG A 44 -15.91 14.62 -6.14
CA ARG A 44 -15.74 16.04 -5.90
C ARG A 44 -14.98 16.72 -7.05
N HIS A 45 -15.67 17.53 -7.84
CA HIS A 45 -15.17 18.08 -9.10
C HIS A 45 -14.97 19.61 -9.10
N ASP A 46 -15.08 20.30 -7.95
CA ASP A 46 -15.02 21.77 -7.85
C ASP A 46 -13.59 22.35 -7.71
N PHE A 47 -12.55 21.50 -7.79
CA PHE A 47 -11.15 21.91 -7.55
C PHE A 47 -10.68 23.06 -8.42
N VAL A 48 -10.87 22.99 -9.75
CA VAL A 48 -10.32 23.98 -10.69
C VAL A 48 -10.90 25.35 -10.42
N TRP A 49 -12.21 25.43 -10.15
CA TRP A 49 -12.89 26.69 -9.84
C TRP A 49 -12.48 27.26 -8.49
N ARG A 50 -12.38 26.41 -7.46
CA ARG A 50 -11.89 26.84 -6.14
C ARG A 50 -10.46 27.34 -6.20
N HIS A 51 -9.59 26.60 -6.87
CA HIS A 51 -8.18 26.97 -7.02
C HIS A 51 -8.01 28.29 -7.78
N ARG A 52 -8.87 28.59 -8.76
CA ARG A 52 -8.84 29.86 -9.49
C ARG A 52 -9.31 31.05 -8.65
N ARG A 53 -10.35 30.86 -7.85
CA ARG A 53 -10.89 31.93 -6.98
C ARG A 53 -9.97 32.23 -5.82
N GLU A 54 -9.45 31.21 -5.22
CA GLU A 54 -8.57 31.26 -4.06
C GLU A 54 -7.53 30.15 -4.19
N PRO A 55 -6.32 30.47 -4.66
CA PRO A 55 -5.29 29.47 -4.92
C PRO A 55 -4.92 28.64 -3.69
N TYR A 56 -4.75 27.35 -3.88
CA TYR A 56 -4.10 26.48 -2.91
C TYR A 56 -2.60 26.71 -2.95
N ASP A 57 -1.96 26.76 -1.81
CA ASP A 57 -0.50 26.91 -1.67
C ASP A 57 0.21 25.62 -2.07
N LEU A 58 -0.44 24.47 -1.79
CA LEU A 58 0.06 23.15 -2.14
C LEU A 58 -1.07 22.23 -2.55
N ILE A 59 -0.79 21.36 -3.52
CA ILE A 59 -1.65 20.25 -3.90
C ILE A 59 -0.94 18.94 -3.55
N VAL A 60 -1.64 18.01 -2.93
CA VAL A 60 -1.12 16.70 -2.53
C VAL A 60 -1.88 15.61 -3.28
N TYR A 61 -1.17 14.65 -3.84
CA TYR A 61 -1.73 13.52 -4.58
C TYR A 61 -1.32 12.21 -3.92
N GLN A 62 -2.29 11.43 -3.45
CA GLN A 62 -2.09 10.08 -2.93
C GLN A 62 -2.25 9.08 -4.08
N LEU A 63 -1.15 8.62 -4.67
CA LEU A 63 -1.19 7.75 -5.85
C LEU A 63 -0.88 6.30 -5.49
N GLY A 64 -1.77 5.39 -5.91
CA GLY A 64 -1.63 3.94 -5.81
C GLY A 64 -2.07 3.23 -7.10
N ASN A 65 -1.93 1.92 -7.16
CA ASN A 65 -2.17 1.10 -8.34
C ASN A 65 -3.61 0.53 -8.36
N SER A 66 -4.61 1.40 -8.34
CA SER A 66 -6.02 1.00 -8.44
C SER A 66 -6.88 2.06 -9.12
N ALA A 67 -8.06 1.66 -9.60
CA ALA A 67 -9.02 2.57 -10.24
C ALA A 67 -9.50 3.72 -9.32
N SER A 68 -9.43 3.55 -8.01
CA SER A 68 -9.77 4.60 -7.03
C SER A 68 -8.91 5.87 -7.18
N HIS A 69 -7.80 5.81 -7.94
CA HIS A 69 -6.88 6.93 -8.18
C HIS A 69 -7.05 7.58 -9.56
N ASP A 70 -7.91 7.04 -10.44
CA ASP A 70 -8.00 7.49 -11.83
C ASP A 70 -8.42 8.95 -11.96
N PHE A 71 -9.25 9.46 -11.04
CA PHE A 71 -9.75 10.84 -11.07
C PHE A 71 -8.65 11.90 -10.91
N MET A 72 -7.53 11.60 -10.26
CA MET A 72 -6.48 12.59 -9.98
C MET A 72 -5.54 12.81 -11.17
N TRP A 73 -5.49 11.91 -12.16
CA TRP A 73 -4.64 12.05 -13.33
C TRP A 73 -4.98 13.30 -14.15
N ALA A 74 -6.24 13.73 -14.16
CA ALA A 74 -6.67 14.97 -14.82
C ALA A 74 -6.03 16.24 -14.21
N TYR A 75 -5.52 16.15 -12.99
CA TYR A 75 -5.00 17.31 -12.26
C TYR A 75 -3.50 17.26 -12.03
N LEU A 76 -2.93 16.09 -11.77
CA LEU A 76 -1.55 15.88 -11.32
C LEU A 76 -0.52 16.58 -12.21
N PHE A 77 -0.68 16.49 -13.53
CA PHE A 77 0.27 17.05 -14.48
C PHE A 77 0.08 18.53 -14.74
N ARG A 78 -1.17 18.99 -14.64
CA ARG A 78 -1.50 20.39 -14.86
C ARG A 78 -1.26 21.26 -13.63
N TYR A 79 -1.36 20.68 -12.46
CA TYR A 79 -1.22 21.36 -11.17
C TYR A 79 -0.19 20.64 -10.31
N PRO A 80 1.11 20.78 -10.63
CA PRO A 80 2.20 20.09 -9.93
C PRO A 80 2.19 20.31 -8.41
N GLY A 81 2.31 19.25 -7.65
CA GLY A 81 2.26 19.28 -6.19
C GLY A 81 3.19 18.27 -5.52
N LEU A 82 2.86 17.91 -4.30
CA LEU A 82 3.47 16.82 -3.55
C LEU A 82 2.83 15.50 -3.97
N LEU A 83 3.64 14.59 -4.49
CA LEU A 83 3.22 13.22 -4.79
C LEU A 83 3.54 12.30 -3.62
N VAL A 84 2.54 11.59 -3.10
CA VAL A 84 2.70 10.47 -2.18
C VAL A 84 2.51 9.21 -3.00
N LEU A 85 3.61 8.50 -3.26
CA LEU A 85 3.61 7.31 -4.08
C LEU A 85 3.53 6.07 -3.18
N HIS A 86 2.35 5.47 -3.08
CA HIS A 86 2.10 4.27 -2.27
C HIS A 86 2.60 3.00 -2.95
N ASP A 87 2.46 2.93 -4.29
CA ASP A 87 2.96 1.85 -5.13
C ASP A 87 3.95 2.38 -6.16
N ALA A 88 5.12 1.79 -6.25
CA ALA A 88 6.08 2.12 -7.31
C ALA A 88 5.71 1.50 -8.68
N GLN A 89 4.51 1.00 -8.82
CA GLN A 89 3.95 0.39 -10.02
C GLN A 89 2.50 0.84 -10.19
N VAL A 90 2.25 1.64 -11.24
CA VAL A 90 0.89 2.11 -11.57
C VAL A 90 0.44 1.68 -12.97
N HIS A 91 1.28 0.89 -13.66
CA HIS A 91 1.06 0.51 -15.05
C HIS A 91 -0.26 -0.24 -15.25
N GLN A 92 -0.56 -1.21 -14.38
CA GLN A 92 -1.77 -2.02 -14.53
C GLN A 92 -3.03 -1.16 -14.42
N ALA A 93 -3.16 -0.35 -13.37
CA ALA A 93 -4.31 0.52 -13.21
C ALA A 93 -4.43 1.51 -14.39
N ARG A 94 -3.30 2.09 -14.81
CA ARG A 94 -3.28 3.06 -15.91
C ARG A 94 -3.63 2.44 -17.27
N ALA A 95 -3.09 1.25 -17.56
CA ALA A 95 -3.43 0.51 -18.76
C ALA A 95 -4.92 0.12 -18.80
N LEU A 96 -5.47 -0.38 -17.69
CA LEU A 96 -6.89 -0.69 -17.58
C LEU A 96 -7.74 0.55 -17.87
N TRP A 97 -7.40 1.69 -17.26
CA TRP A 97 -8.15 2.94 -17.45
C TRP A 97 -8.11 3.45 -18.89
N LEU A 98 -6.97 3.33 -19.59
CA LEU A 98 -6.83 3.81 -20.98
C LEU A 98 -7.38 2.82 -22.01
N LEU A 99 -7.20 1.50 -21.80
CA LEU A 99 -7.44 0.48 -22.81
C LEU A 99 -8.78 -0.25 -22.67
N GLN A 100 -9.37 -0.32 -21.46
CA GLN A 100 -10.64 -1.02 -21.22
C GLN A 100 -11.87 -0.10 -21.24
N ARG A 101 -11.78 1.03 -21.89
CA ARG A 101 -12.91 1.95 -22.11
C ARG A 101 -13.73 1.51 -23.32
N VAL A 102 -14.95 2.05 -23.43
CA VAL A 102 -15.80 1.88 -24.64
C VAL A 102 -15.03 2.34 -25.89
N GLU A 103 -14.27 3.42 -25.79
CA GLU A 103 -13.34 3.89 -26.81
C GLU A 103 -11.91 3.82 -26.23
N PRO A 104 -11.13 2.77 -26.56
CA PRO A 104 -9.76 2.63 -26.08
C PRO A 104 -8.87 3.78 -26.54
N ARG A 105 -8.11 4.33 -25.63
CA ARG A 105 -7.15 5.43 -25.86
C ARG A 105 -5.76 4.88 -26.10
N LEU A 106 -5.59 4.10 -27.14
CA LEU A 106 -4.32 3.40 -27.44
C LEU A 106 -3.16 4.36 -27.68
N ASP A 107 -3.36 5.44 -28.44
CA ASP A 107 -2.31 6.41 -28.73
C ASP A 107 -1.82 7.12 -27.46
N ASP A 108 -2.74 7.45 -26.56
CA ASP A 108 -2.40 8.06 -25.27
C ASP A 108 -1.61 7.09 -24.39
N TYR A 109 -2.01 5.81 -24.36
CA TYR A 109 -1.30 4.78 -23.63
C TYR A 109 0.14 4.57 -24.17
N LEU A 110 0.28 4.51 -25.50
CA LEU A 110 1.61 4.39 -26.14
C LEU A 110 2.48 5.61 -25.87
N ALA A 111 1.90 6.82 -25.89
CA ALA A 111 2.61 8.05 -25.54
C ALA A 111 3.08 8.07 -24.09
N GLU A 112 2.23 7.63 -23.14
CA GLU A 112 2.63 7.51 -21.72
C GLU A 112 3.73 6.46 -21.53
N LEU A 113 3.61 5.30 -22.17
CA LEU A 113 4.64 4.25 -22.09
C LEU A 113 6.00 4.76 -22.62
N ALA A 114 6.01 5.38 -23.80
CA ALA A 114 7.23 5.91 -24.40
C ALA A 114 7.86 7.04 -23.55
N ALA A 115 7.03 7.92 -22.97
CA ALA A 115 7.52 9.02 -22.14
C ALA A 115 8.03 8.56 -20.75
N ASN A 116 7.48 7.47 -20.21
CA ASN A 116 8.01 6.83 -19.00
C ASN A 116 9.26 6.02 -19.27
N HIS A 117 9.33 5.34 -20.42
CA HIS A 117 10.36 4.36 -20.79
C HIS A 117 10.82 4.57 -22.23
N PRO A 118 11.66 5.58 -22.49
CA PRO A 118 12.13 5.88 -23.86
C PRO A 118 12.86 4.71 -24.53
N ASP A 119 13.50 3.85 -23.73
CA ASP A 119 14.26 2.69 -24.20
C ASP A 119 13.42 1.41 -24.29
N ALA A 120 12.10 1.48 -24.08
CA ALA A 120 11.23 0.30 -24.19
C ALA A 120 11.17 -0.21 -25.63
N PRO A 121 11.09 -1.54 -25.84
CA PRO A 121 10.93 -2.09 -27.19
C PRO A 121 9.70 -1.49 -27.90
N PRO A 122 9.82 -1.12 -29.19
CA PRO A 122 8.77 -0.38 -29.92
C PRO A 122 7.40 -1.05 -29.94
N HIS A 123 7.35 -2.38 -29.87
CA HIS A 123 6.11 -3.15 -29.92
C HIS A 123 5.55 -3.52 -28.54
N LEU A 124 6.24 -3.16 -27.48
CA LEU A 124 5.85 -3.54 -26.10
C LEU A 124 4.44 -3.06 -25.76
N GLY A 125 4.11 -1.80 -26.07
CA GLY A 125 2.80 -1.24 -25.80
C GLY A 125 1.65 -1.96 -26.51
N TYR A 126 1.88 -2.43 -27.72
CA TYR A 126 0.90 -3.23 -28.47
C TYR A 126 0.70 -4.61 -27.87
N LEU A 127 1.76 -5.24 -27.32
CA LEU A 127 1.62 -6.51 -26.59
C LEU A 127 0.76 -6.35 -25.34
N PHE A 128 0.95 -5.27 -24.57
CA PHE A 128 0.12 -4.97 -23.42
C PHE A 128 -1.33 -4.68 -23.83
N ALA A 129 -1.53 -3.85 -24.87
CA ALA A 129 -2.86 -3.53 -25.38
C ALA A 129 -3.63 -4.76 -25.89
N ALA A 130 -2.92 -5.74 -26.45
CA ALA A 130 -3.46 -7.03 -26.88
C ALA A 130 -3.67 -8.03 -25.74
N GLY A 131 -3.39 -7.67 -24.47
CA GLY A 131 -3.48 -8.57 -23.32
C GLY A 131 -2.39 -9.63 -23.24
N LEU A 132 -1.34 -9.53 -24.06
CA LEU A 132 -0.25 -10.52 -24.15
C LEU A 132 0.93 -10.20 -23.21
N GLY A 133 0.87 -9.09 -22.49
CA GLY A 133 1.93 -8.63 -21.59
C GLY A 133 2.15 -9.51 -20.35
N GLY A 134 1.12 -10.21 -19.88
CA GLY A 134 1.18 -11.03 -18.67
C GLY A 134 1.77 -10.27 -17.49
N GLN A 135 2.81 -10.83 -16.86
CA GLN A 135 3.53 -10.21 -15.75
C GLN A 135 4.61 -9.21 -16.20
N LEU A 136 4.86 -9.05 -17.49
CA LEU A 136 5.90 -8.13 -18.00
C LEU A 136 5.66 -6.67 -17.62
N PHE A 137 4.42 -6.24 -17.39
CA PHE A 137 4.11 -4.88 -16.95
C PHE A 137 4.88 -4.47 -15.68
N ARG A 138 5.32 -5.44 -14.87
CA ARG A 138 6.10 -5.20 -13.65
C ARG A 138 7.47 -4.58 -13.90
N HIS A 139 8.03 -4.78 -15.08
CA HIS A 139 9.31 -4.18 -15.50
C HIS A 139 9.17 -2.76 -16.07
N TRP A 140 7.92 -2.30 -16.26
CA TRP A 140 7.60 -1.00 -16.86
C TRP A 140 6.61 -0.23 -15.98
N PRO A 141 7.05 0.34 -14.83
CA PRO A 141 6.15 0.77 -13.75
C PRO A 141 5.29 2.01 -14.01
N LEU A 142 5.51 2.79 -15.08
CA LEU A 142 4.80 4.04 -15.44
C LEU A 142 4.75 5.12 -14.34
N VAL A 143 5.76 5.19 -13.47
CA VAL A 143 5.83 6.18 -12.39
C VAL A 143 6.76 7.35 -12.68
N ALA A 144 7.65 7.22 -13.68
CA ALA A 144 8.67 8.23 -13.97
C ALA A 144 8.05 9.59 -14.36
N LEU A 145 6.98 9.60 -15.15
CA LEU A 145 6.28 10.84 -15.53
C LEU A 145 5.67 11.52 -14.31
N THR A 146 4.99 10.78 -13.43
CA THR A 146 4.35 11.36 -12.24
C THR A 146 5.38 11.94 -11.27
N ILE A 147 6.53 11.27 -11.11
CA ILE A 147 7.64 11.74 -10.29
C ILE A 147 8.22 13.04 -10.86
N ARG A 148 8.53 13.06 -12.16
CA ARG A 148 9.10 14.25 -12.83
C ARG A 148 8.13 15.43 -12.90
N ALA A 149 6.81 15.18 -12.91
CA ALA A 149 5.79 16.21 -12.89
C ALA A 149 5.52 16.79 -11.49
N SER A 150 6.06 16.19 -10.44
CA SER A 150 5.78 16.57 -9.06
C SER A 150 6.85 17.50 -8.48
N LYS A 151 6.45 18.46 -7.64
CA LYS A 151 7.39 19.36 -6.94
C LYS A 151 8.30 18.56 -5.98
N LEU A 152 7.76 17.52 -5.38
CA LEU A 152 8.43 16.61 -4.47
C LEU A 152 7.65 15.30 -4.46
N THR A 153 8.35 14.16 -4.39
CA THR A 153 7.75 12.83 -4.23
C THR A 153 8.16 12.23 -2.90
N ILE A 154 7.21 11.65 -2.17
CA ILE A 154 7.50 10.83 -0.99
C ILE A 154 7.11 9.39 -1.23
N VAL A 155 7.88 8.50 -0.61
CA VAL A 155 7.65 7.06 -0.51
C VAL A 155 7.84 6.60 0.94
N HIS A 156 7.36 5.41 1.27
CA HIS A 156 7.25 4.94 2.65
C HIS A 156 8.33 3.95 3.09
N ASN A 157 9.41 3.79 2.31
CA ASN A 157 10.60 3.08 2.75
C ASN A 157 11.88 3.64 2.11
N ALA A 158 12.98 3.50 2.82
CA ALA A 158 14.26 4.08 2.43
C ALA A 158 14.87 3.41 1.17
N HIS A 159 14.65 2.10 1.00
CA HIS A 159 15.15 1.38 -0.17
C HIS A 159 14.53 1.92 -1.46
N LEU A 160 13.20 2.06 -1.50
CA LEU A 160 12.47 2.60 -2.65
C LEU A 160 12.88 4.05 -2.92
N ALA A 161 13.05 4.88 -1.86
CA ALA A 161 13.51 6.26 -2.04
C ALA A 161 14.87 6.32 -2.73
N ARG A 162 15.83 5.49 -2.31
CA ARG A 162 17.17 5.40 -2.95
C ARG A 162 17.09 4.88 -4.38
N HIS A 163 16.24 3.88 -4.64
CA HIS A 163 16.05 3.30 -5.97
C HIS A 163 15.49 4.34 -6.94
N LEU A 164 14.39 4.98 -6.60
CA LEU A 164 13.76 6.00 -7.44
C LEU A 164 14.65 7.25 -7.62
N ALA A 165 15.42 7.65 -6.61
CA ALA A 165 16.37 8.77 -6.74
C ALA A 165 17.53 8.47 -7.70
N ARG A 166 17.93 7.20 -7.84
CA ARG A 166 18.92 6.79 -8.88
C ARG A 166 18.31 6.82 -10.27
N ASP A 167 17.05 6.38 -10.40
CA ASP A 167 16.37 6.31 -11.69
C ASP A 167 15.87 7.68 -12.16
N GLN A 168 15.62 8.61 -11.24
CA GLN A 168 15.15 9.96 -11.51
C GLN A 168 16.02 10.99 -10.78
N PRO A 169 17.30 11.21 -11.24
CA PRO A 169 18.28 12.01 -10.50
C PRO A 169 17.90 13.50 -10.38
N ASP A 170 17.09 14.02 -11.30
CA ASP A 170 16.63 15.41 -11.29
C ASP A 170 15.38 15.62 -10.40
N ALA A 171 14.75 14.56 -9.94
CA ALA A 171 13.56 14.65 -9.08
C ALA A 171 13.95 14.70 -7.60
N THR A 172 13.16 15.43 -6.82
CA THR A 172 13.31 15.41 -5.35
C THR A 172 12.46 14.29 -4.76
N ILE A 173 13.11 13.28 -4.21
CA ILE A 173 12.45 12.14 -3.58
C ILE A 173 12.84 12.09 -2.10
N ARG A 174 11.85 11.92 -1.23
CA ARG A 174 12.01 11.83 0.22
C ARG A 174 11.42 10.52 0.74
N HIS A 175 12.05 9.98 1.75
CA HIS A 175 11.50 8.91 2.56
C HIS A 175 10.74 9.52 3.75
N VAL A 176 9.50 9.04 3.96
CA VAL A 176 8.69 9.30 5.15
C VAL A 176 8.21 7.95 5.67
N GLU A 177 8.62 7.59 6.89
CA GLU A 177 8.13 6.36 7.52
C GLU A 177 6.61 6.34 7.60
N MET A 178 6.00 5.26 7.11
CA MET A 178 4.56 5.07 7.20
C MET A 178 4.16 4.82 8.65
N GLY A 179 3.16 5.54 9.12
CA GLY A 179 2.53 5.33 10.41
C GLY A 179 1.11 4.77 10.28
N VAL A 180 0.68 4.05 11.28
CA VAL A 180 -0.71 3.57 11.43
C VAL A 180 -1.20 3.88 12.84
N ALA A 181 -2.53 3.95 13.01
CA ALA A 181 -3.15 4.10 14.31
C ALA A 181 -2.72 2.96 15.25
N ASP A 182 -2.66 3.26 16.56
CA ASP A 182 -2.41 2.24 17.58
C ASP A 182 -3.58 1.24 17.57
N PRO A 183 -3.35 -0.04 17.24
CA PRO A 183 -4.42 -1.03 17.23
C PRO A 183 -5.02 -1.30 18.62
N GLN A 184 -4.31 -0.97 19.71
CA GLN A 184 -4.74 -1.17 21.10
C GLN A 184 -5.34 -2.57 21.35
N PRO A 185 -4.62 -3.66 21.03
CA PRO A 185 -5.15 -5.00 21.13
C PRO A 185 -5.52 -5.34 22.58
N SER A 186 -6.75 -5.82 22.79
CA SER A 186 -7.23 -6.27 24.10
C SER A 186 -7.18 -7.79 24.19
N LEU A 187 -6.57 -8.31 25.27
CA LEU A 187 -6.57 -9.76 25.54
C LEU A 187 -7.99 -10.31 25.68
N HIS A 188 -8.91 -9.55 26.25
CA HIS A 188 -10.32 -9.93 26.39
C HIS A 188 -10.96 -10.14 25.02
N ASP A 189 -10.80 -9.18 24.11
CA ASP A 189 -11.37 -9.23 22.76
C ASP A 189 -10.75 -10.35 21.95
N GLY A 190 -9.44 -10.55 22.07
CA GLY A 190 -8.73 -11.68 21.45
C GLY A 190 -9.25 -13.04 21.92
N GLN A 191 -9.49 -13.19 23.23
CA GLN A 191 -10.10 -14.40 23.78
C GLN A 191 -11.56 -14.59 23.34
N GLN A 192 -12.30 -13.50 23.16
CA GLN A 192 -13.66 -13.55 22.63
C GLN A 192 -13.65 -14.05 21.17
N VAL A 193 -12.79 -13.52 20.32
CA VAL A 193 -12.62 -14.00 18.94
C VAL A 193 -12.27 -15.49 18.94
N ARG A 194 -11.28 -15.93 19.76
CA ARG A 194 -10.92 -17.36 19.85
C ARG A 194 -12.09 -18.24 20.28
N ARG A 195 -12.89 -17.81 21.24
CA ARG A 195 -14.12 -18.55 21.65
C ARG A 195 -15.13 -18.66 20.51
N LEU A 196 -15.36 -17.57 19.76
CA LEU A 196 -16.26 -17.56 18.60
C LEU A 196 -15.80 -18.50 17.50
N LEU A 197 -14.48 -18.64 17.31
CA LEU A 197 -13.88 -19.56 16.35
C LEU A 197 -13.82 -21.01 16.86
N GLY A 198 -14.17 -21.26 18.11
CA GLY A 198 -14.12 -22.60 18.73
C GLY A 198 -12.70 -23.16 18.91
N ILE A 199 -11.68 -22.28 18.99
CA ILE A 199 -10.28 -22.69 19.13
C ILE A 199 -9.79 -22.61 20.58
N THR A 200 -8.92 -23.54 20.93
CA THR A 200 -8.38 -23.70 22.29
C THR A 200 -7.12 -22.87 22.54
N ALA A 201 -6.69 -22.80 23.80
CA ALA A 201 -5.52 -22.00 24.16
C ALA A 201 -4.18 -22.59 23.64
N ASP A 202 -4.13 -23.88 23.37
CA ASP A 202 -2.97 -24.60 22.81
C ASP A 202 -2.88 -24.50 21.27
N THR A 203 -3.90 -23.91 20.63
CA THR A 203 -3.89 -23.66 19.19
C THR A 203 -2.97 -22.48 18.86
N CYS A 204 -2.04 -22.68 17.94
CA CYS A 204 -1.28 -21.60 17.31
C CYS A 204 -2.08 -21.04 16.14
N LEU A 205 -2.58 -19.82 16.28
CA LEU A 205 -3.42 -19.14 15.29
C LEU A 205 -2.59 -18.19 14.43
N ILE A 206 -2.49 -18.49 13.14
CA ILE A 206 -1.81 -17.66 12.14
C ILE A 206 -2.84 -16.68 11.55
N GLY A 207 -2.69 -15.39 11.81
CA GLY A 207 -3.58 -14.35 11.26
C GLY A 207 -3.04 -13.76 9.97
N ALA A 208 -3.84 -13.73 8.90
CA ALA A 208 -3.54 -13.01 7.67
C ALA A 208 -4.54 -11.86 7.49
N PHE A 209 -4.05 -10.62 7.36
CA PHE A 209 -4.86 -9.41 7.37
C PHE A 209 -4.79 -8.65 6.03
N GLY A 210 -5.98 -8.20 5.54
CA GLY A 210 -6.17 -7.52 4.25
C GLY A 210 -6.75 -8.46 3.20
N GLY A 211 -6.77 -8.07 1.92
CA GLY A 211 -7.39 -8.87 0.85
C GLY A 211 -6.88 -10.31 0.81
N ILE A 212 -7.80 -11.26 0.70
CA ILE A 212 -7.47 -12.70 0.58
C ILE A 212 -7.13 -12.95 -0.89
N THR A 213 -5.83 -12.94 -1.21
CA THR A 213 -5.31 -12.99 -2.59
C THR A 213 -4.10 -13.93 -2.70
N PRO A 214 -3.80 -14.45 -3.90
CA PRO A 214 -2.56 -15.21 -4.15
C PRO A 214 -1.29 -14.37 -3.95
N GLU A 215 -1.35 -13.06 -4.23
CA GLU A 215 -0.21 -12.15 -4.04
C GLU A 215 0.17 -11.96 -2.58
N LYS A 216 -0.73 -12.28 -1.65
CA LYS A 216 -0.42 -12.39 -0.21
C LYS A 216 0.02 -13.78 0.22
N ARG A 217 0.29 -14.64 -0.74
CA ARG A 217 0.77 -16.01 -0.52
C ARG A 217 -0.18 -16.84 0.35
N ILE A 218 -1.50 -16.61 0.20
CA ILE A 218 -2.51 -17.39 0.92
C ILE A 218 -2.52 -18.86 0.49
N PRO A 219 -2.39 -19.23 -0.81
CA PRO A 219 -2.25 -20.62 -1.22
C PRO A 219 -1.08 -21.33 -0.52
N GLU A 220 0.08 -20.69 -0.43
CA GLU A 220 1.29 -21.23 0.19
C GLU A 220 1.12 -21.40 1.71
N LEU A 221 0.41 -20.48 2.37
CA LEU A 221 0.04 -20.65 3.79
C LEU A 221 -0.82 -21.89 3.98
N LEU A 222 -1.86 -22.05 3.17
CA LEU A 222 -2.78 -23.18 3.26
C LEU A 222 -2.06 -24.51 2.97
N GLU A 223 -1.22 -24.57 1.95
CA GLU A 223 -0.40 -25.75 1.63
C GLU A 223 0.56 -26.11 2.78
N ALA A 224 1.22 -25.11 3.38
CA ALA A 224 2.14 -25.33 4.48
C ALA A 224 1.42 -25.85 5.74
N VAL A 225 0.23 -25.31 6.04
CA VAL A 225 -0.60 -25.79 7.16
C VAL A 225 -1.11 -27.20 6.88
N ALA A 226 -1.52 -27.54 5.65
CA ALA A 226 -1.94 -28.88 5.26
C ALA A 226 -0.80 -29.91 5.40
N ALA A 227 0.42 -29.53 4.99
CA ALA A 227 1.61 -30.38 5.08
C ALA A 227 2.17 -30.51 6.51
N SER A 228 1.78 -29.62 7.43
CA SER A 228 2.27 -29.64 8.81
C SER A 228 1.73 -30.85 9.59
N PRO A 229 2.59 -31.59 10.31
CA PRO A 229 2.14 -32.66 11.22
C PRO A 229 1.39 -32.10 12.44
N ARG A 230 1.47 -30.79 12.70
CA ARG A 230 0.86 -30.11 13.85
C ARG A 230 -0.59 -29.77 13.58
N GLN A 231 -1.51 -30.53 14.17
CA GLN A 231 -2.95 -30.34 13.98
C GLN A 231 -3.49 -29.11 14.72
N ASN A 232 -2.74 -28.56 15.68
CA ASN A 232 -3.08 -27.36 16.43
C ASN A 232 -2.63 -26.06 15.76
N VAL A 233 -2.15 -26.08 14.52
CA VAL A 233 -1.89 -24.86 13.72
C VAL A 233 -3.14 -24.53 12.90
N HIS A 234 -3.75 -23.39 13.19
CA HIS A 234 -4.93 -22.87 12.52
C HIS A 234 -4.65 -21.55 11.80
N VAL A 235 -5.49 -21.20 10.84
CA VAL A 235 -5.40 -19.97 10.06
C VAL A 235 -6.64 -19.13 10.27
N LEU A 236 -6.45 -17.83 10.45
CA LEU A 236 -7.50 -16.82 10.47
C LEU A 236 -7.28 -15.84 9.31
N LEU A 237 -8.20 -15.80 8.35
CA LEU A 237 -8.18 -14.91 7.21
C LEU A 237 -9.15 -13.74 7.47
N VAL A 238 -8.61 -12.52 7.53
CA VAL A 238 -9.36 -11.28 7.84
C VAL A 238 -9.21 -10.29 6.70
N GLY A 239 -10.27 -10.13 5.91
CA GLY A 239 -10.31 -9.20 4.79
C GLY A 239 -11.24 -9.67 3.66
N PRO A 240 -11.44 -8.82 2.64
CA PRO A 240 -12.31 -9.16 1.52
C PRO A 240 -11.69 -10.27 0.66
N ARG A 241 -12.55 -11.15 0.13
CA ARG A 241 -12.18 -12.16 -0.85
C ARG A 241 -11.90 -11.51 -2.20
N ALA A 242 -10.82 -11.87 -2.84
CA ALA A 242 -10.56 -11.44 -4.21
C ALA A 242 -11.46 -12.19 -5.21
N THR A 243 -11.91 -11.49 -6.24
CA THR A 243 -12.76 -12.11 -7.28
C THR A 243 -12.03 -13.11 -8.18
N HIS A 244 -10.71 -13.03 -8.23
CA HIS A 244 -9.82 -13.89 -9.04
C HIS A 244 -9.20 -15.05 -8.26
N TYR A 245 -9.61 -15.26 -7.00
CA TYR A 245 -9.10 -16.35 -6.15
C TYR A 245 -10.22 -17.01 -5.34
N ASP A 246 -10.37 -18.32 -5.53
CA ASP A 246 -11.32 -19.15 -4.77
C ASP A 246 -10.62 -19.84 -3.60
N VAL A 247 -10.58 -19.17 -2.47
CA VAL A 247 -9.97 -19.68 -1.22
C VAL A 247 -10.73 -20.89 -0.66
N ASP A 248 -12.07 -20.98 -0.87
CA ASP A 248 -12.87 -22.11 -0.37
C ASP A 248 -12.56 -23.38 -1.14
N ALA A 249 -12.27 -23.28 -2.44
CA ALA A 249 -11.82 -24.41 -3.24
C ALA A 249 -10.48 -24.97 -2.69
N ASP A 250 -9.52 -24.10 -2.33
CA ASP A 250 -8.25 -24.54 -1.74
C ASP A 250 -8.44 -25.13 -0.35
N VAL A 251 -9.25 -24.54 0.51
CA VAL A 251 -9.58 -25.11 1.84
C VAL A 251 -10.19 -26.50 1.72
N THR A 252 -11.07 -26.70 0.73
CA THR A 252 -11.70 -28.00 0.47
C THR A 252 -10.70 -29.01 -0.09
N ARG A 253 -9.93 -28.62 -1.09
CA ARG A 253 -8.89 -29.45 -1.73
C ARG A 253 -7.85 -29.96 -0.74
N LEU A 254 -7.48 -29.11 0.23
CA LEU A 254 -6.46 -29.40 1.24
C LEU A 254 -7.04 -30.01 2.52
N ALA A 255 -8.35 -30.26 2.60
CA ALA A 255 -9.06 -30.79 3.76
C ALA A 255 -8.83 -29.97 5.06
N LEU A 256 -8.81 -28.64 4.95
CA LEU A 256 -8.52 -27.71 6.04
C LEU A 256 -9.76 -27.10 6.71
N GLY A 257 -10.97 -27.59 6.42
CA GLY A 257 -12.23 -26.98 6.86
C GLY A 257 -12.38 -26.74 8.36
N THR A 258 -11.67 -27.49 9.20
CA THR A 258 -11.68 -27.30 10.68
C THR A 258 -10.52 -26.42 11.18
N ARG A 259 -9.54 -26.11 10.34
CA ARG A 259 -8.33 -25.36 10.71
C ARG A 259 -8.23 -23.99 10.04
N VAL A 260 -9.11 -23.65 9.10
CA VAL A 260 -9.13 -22.36 8.43
C VAL A 260 -10.42 -21.63 8.75
N HIS A 261 -10.28 -20.44 9.29
CA HIS A 261 -11.36 -19.57 9.71
C HIS A 261 -11.34 -18.32 8.83
N ILE A 262 -12.43 -18.05 8.11
CA ILE A 262 -12.54 -16.90 7.20
C ILE A 262 -13.52 -15.91 7.81
N ALA A 263 -13.01 -14.84 8.42
CA ALA A 263 -13.82 -13.77 8.99
C ALA A 263 -14.41 -12.84 7.91
N GLY A 264 -13.76 -12.78 6.73
CA GLY A 264 -14.14 -11.80 5.71
C GLY A 264 -13.71 -10.39 6.10
N TYR A 265 -14.37 -9.37 5.52
CA TYR A 265 -14.15 -7.99 5.91
C TYR A 265 -14.68 -7.76 7.33
N VAL A 266 -13.84 -7.18 8.18
CA VAL A 266 -14.20 -6.73 9.53
C VAL A 266 -14.05 -5.22 9.64
N ASP A 267 -14.86 -4.58 10.45
CA ASP A 267 -14.78 -3.15 10.68
C ASP A 267 -13.53 -2.80 11.52
N GLU A 268 -13.08 -1.55 11.40
CA GLU A 268 -11.88 -1.06 12.12
C GLU A 268 -12.00 -1.25 13.65
N ALA A 269 -13.20 -1.20 14.20
CA ALA A 269 -13.45 -1.42 15.64
C ALA A 269 -13.25 -2.88 16.08
N GLU A 270 -13.41 -3.85 15.18
CA GLU A 270 -13.28 -5.28 15.47
C GLU A 270 -11.86 -5.81 15.17
N LEU A 271 -11.12 -5.09 14.29
CA LEU A 271 -9.78 -5.49 13.89
C LEU A 271 -8.81 -5.74 15.05
N PRO A 272 -8.80 -4.92 16.14
CA PRO A 272 -7.94 -5.15 17.30
C PRO A 272 -8.15 -6.50 17.96
N GLY A 273 -9.39 -6.96 18.04
CA GLY A 273 -9.73 -8.29 18.61
C GLY A 273 -9.17 -9.43 17.77
N HIS A 274 -9.25 -9.34 16.44
CA HIS A 274 -8.70 -10.34 15.54
C HIS A 274 -7.15 -10.36 15.57
N LEU A 275 -6.51 -9.18 15.63
CA LEU A 275 -5.06 -9.06 15.85
C LEU A 275 -4.66 -9.68 17.19
N ALA A 276 -5.40 -9.39 18.27
CA ALA A 276 -5.14 -9.93 19.61
C ALA A 276 -5.34 -11.45 19.69
N ALA A 277 -6.25 -12.01 18.89
CA ALA A 277 -6.50 -13.46 18.82
C ALA A 277 -5.36 -14.23 18.16
N SER A 278 -4.61 -13.59 17.25
CA SER A 278 -3.54 -14.22 16.47
C SER A 278 -2.27 -14.38 17.29
N ASP A 279 -1.59 -15.52 17.16
CA ASP A 279 -0.29 -15.77 17.78
C ASP A 279 0.86 -15.30 16.90
N VAL A 280 0.68 -15.37 15.58
CA VAL A 280 1.64 -14.95 14.55
C VAL A 280 0.88 -14.32 13.40
N CYS A 281 1.45 -13.29 12.76
CA CYS A 281 0.84 -12.68 11.60
C CYS A 281 1.57 -13.04 10.30
N TRP A 282 0.80 -13.41 9.30
CA TRP A 282 1.26 -13.74 7.96
C TRP A 282 1.32 -12.47 7.11
N CYS A 283 2.53 -12.04 6.74
CA CYS A 283 2.79 -10.81 6.00
C CYS A 283 3.77 -11.07 4.84
N LEU A 284 3.43 -12.00 3.95
CA LEU A 284 4.28 -12.45 2.84
C LEU A 284 3.78 -11.95 1.48
N PRO A 285 3.88 -10.64 1.15
CA PRO A 285 3.54 -10.17 -0.19
C PRO A 285 4.57 -10.68 -1.21
N TRP A 286 4.08 -11.26 -2.31
CA TRP A 286 4.91 -11.64 -3.45
C TRP A 286 4.06 -11.84 -4.71
N PRO A 287 4.42 -11.20 -5.85
CA PRO A 287 5.51 -10.23 -5.98
C PRO A 287 5.16 -8.88 -5.34
N SER A 288 6.18 -8.09 -4.98
CA SER A 288 6.06 -6.75 -4.41
C SER A 288 6.74 -5.71 -5.31
N HIS A 289 6.27 -4.47 -5.25
CA HIS A 289 6.82 -3.33 -5.98
C HIS A 289 7.44 -2.27 -5.05
N GLY A 290 7.83 -2.69 -3.84
CA GLY A 290 8.43 -1.82 -2.85
C GLY A 290 7.42 -1.04 -2.00
N GLU A 291 6.14 -1.43 -2.04
CA GLU A 291 5.11 -0.86 -1.19
C GLU A 291 5.33 -1.20 0.29
N THR A 292 4.92 -0.30 1.17
CA THR A 292 4.90 -0.54 2.63
C THR A 292 3.51 -0.98 3.04
N SER A 293 3.41 -2.13 3.69
CA SER A 293 2.14 -2.74 4.06
C SER A 293 1.57 -2.16 5.37
N ALA A 294 0.47 -1.42 5.29
CA ALA A 294 -0.26 -0.95 6.48
C ALA A 294 -0.74 -2.11 7.38
N SER A 295 -1.15 -3.24 6.78
CA SER A 295 -1.55 -4.43 7.54
C SER A 295 -0.40 -4.99 8.37
N TRP A 296 0.82 -5.05 7.80
CA TRP A 296 2.00 -5.45 8.55
C TRP A 296 2.32 -4.50 9.70
N LEU A 297 2.26 -3.19 9.47
CA LEU A 297 2.49 -2.19 10.52
C LEU A 297 1.47 -2.30 11.66
N ARG A 298 0.21 -2.60 11.36
CA ARG A 298 -0.83 -2.87 12.38
C ARG A 298 -0.52 -4.15 13.18
N CYS A 299 0.03 -5.20 12.54
CA CYS A 299 0.51 -6.39 13.25
C CYS A 299 1.65 -6.05 14.22
N LEU A 300 2.63 -5.23 13.78
CA LEU A 300 3.69 -4.74 14.66
C LEU A 300 3.11 -3.93 15.83
N GLY A 301 2.20 -3.00 15.56
CA GLY A 301 1.52 -2.19 16.57
C GLY A 301 0.72 -3.01 17.57
N ALA A 302 0.15 -4.13 17.14
CA ALA A 302 -0.52 -5.08 18.00
C ALA A 302 0.44 -5.99 18.81
N GLY A 303 1.74 -5.82 18.65
CA GLY A 303 2.75 -6.64 19.34
C GLY A 303 2.71 -8.10 18.89
N ARG A 304 2.38 -8.36 17.61
CA ARG A 304 2.37 -9.71 17.05
C ARG A 304 3.63 -9.99 16.27
N PRO A 305 4.30 -11.14 16.48
CA PRO A 305 5.40 -11.58 15.63
C PRO A 305 4.90 -11.75 14.20
N THR A 306 5.74 -11.43 13.21
CA THR A 306 5.35 -11.49 11.82
C THR A 306 6.24 -12.42 11.01
N LEU A 307 5.63 -13.17 10.06
CA LEU A 307 6.37 -13.79 8.97
C LEU A 307 6.40 -12.78 7.82
N ILE A 308 7.58 -12.43 7.34
CA ILE A 308 7.77 -11.44 6.28
C ILE A 308 8.59 -12.02 5.14
N THR A 309 8.34 -11.58 3.90
CA THR A 309 9.18 -11.96 2.76
C THR A 309 10.53 -11.24 2.85
N ALA A 310 11.64 -11.94 2.64
CA ALA A 310 12.99 -11.37 2.63
C ALA A 310 13.22 -10.53 1.36
N LEU A 311 12.65 -9.32 1.34
CA LEU A 311 12.71 -8.38 0.22
C LEU A 311 13.67 -7.22 0.52
N ALA A 312 14.22 -6.62 -0.53
CA ALA A 312 15.17 -5.53 -0.42
C ALA A 312 14.62 -4.29 0.33
N GLN A 313 13.31 -3.99 0.18
CA GLN A 313 12.67 -2.89 0.91
C GLN A 313 12.52 -3.15 2.42
N LEU A 314 12.77 -4.39 2.87
CA LEU A 314 12.75 -4.79 4.28
C LEU A 314 14.15 -5.11 4.83
N GLU A 315 15.22 -4.74 4.12
CA GLU A 315 16.62 -5.02 4.54
C GLU A 315 17.00 -4.41 5.90
N ASP A 316 16.36 -3.31 6.27
CA ASP A 316 16.54 -2.61 7.56
C ASP A 316 15.60 -3.12 8.66
N VAL A 317 14.74 -4.10 8.37
CA VAL A 317 13.85 -4.72 9.34
C VAL A 317 14.58 -5.89 10.01
N PRO A 318 14.84 -5.82 11.34
CA PRO A 318 15.45 -6.93 12.05
C PRO A 318 14.52 -8.15 12.03
N ALA A 319 14.98 -9.26 11.46
CA ALA A 319 14.23 -10.50 11.37
C ALA A 319 15.15 -11.71 11.49
N LEU A 320 14.64 -12.78 12.07
CA LEU A 320 15.34 -14.07 12.12
C LEU A 320 15.37 -14.66 10.72
N ARG A 321 16.50 -15.20 10.32
CA ARG A 321 16.66 -15.93 9.05
C ARG A 321 16.37 -17.42 9.25
N VAL A 322 16.00 -18.08 8.17
CA VAL A 322 15.82 -19.52 8.12
C VAL A 322 16.94 -20.13 7.27
N ASP A 323 17.48 -21.25 7.73
CA ASP A 323 18.47 -22.04 7.00
C ASP A 323 18.09 -23.52 7.00
N ALA A 324 18.99 -24.39 6.55
CA ALA A 324 18.75 -25.83 6.53
C ALA A 324 18.58 -26.45 7.94
N GLY A 325 19.07 -25.79 8.98
CA GLY A 325 18.94 -26.19 10.38
C GLY A 325 17.68 -25.70 11.07
N GLY A 326 16.93 -24.80 10.42
CA GLY A 326 15.72 -24.20 10.96
C GLY A 326 15.80 -22.68 11.13
N VAL A 327 14.99 -22.13 12.04
CA VAL A 327 14.99 -20.70 12.35
C VAL A 327 16.19 -20.36 13.22
N ALA A 328 16.93 -19.29 12.86
CA ALA A 328 18.06 -18.81 13.63
C ALA A 328 17.65 -18.42 15.07
N SER A 329 18.58 -18.58 16.00
CA SER A 329 18.32 -18.20 17.41
C SER A 329 18.06 -16.71 17.54
N ILE A 330 17.16 -16.33 18.45
CA ILE A 330 16.89 -14.93 18.79
C ILE A 330 18.13 -14.16 19.26
N SER A 331 19.10 -14.87 19.81
CA SER A 331 20.39 -14.27 20.22
C SER A 331 21.22 -13.73 19.07
N THR A 332 20.96 -14.15 17.82
CA THR A 332 21.66 -13.62 16.63
C THR A 332 21.09 -12.29 16.13
N THR A 333 19.81 -12.01 16.46
CA THR A 333 19.13 -10.76 16.10
C THR A 333 18.17 -10.40 17.23
N VAL A 334 18.70 -9.80 18.27
CA VAL A 334 18.02 -9.57 19.57
C VAL A 334 16.75 -8.72 19.43
N ASP A 335 16.74 -7.77 18.49
CA ASP A 335 15.63 -6.87 18.21
C ASP A 335 14.72 -7.35 17.05
N ALA A 336 14.85 -8.62 16.65
CA ALA A 336 14.02 -9.20 15.57
C ALA A 336 12.54 -9.07 15.89
N VAL A 337 11.76 -8.65 14.88
CA VAL A 337 10.30 -8.45 14.96
C VAL A 337 9.50 -9.60 14.36
N GLY A 338 10.19 -10.56 13.75
CA GLY A 338 9.58 -11.69 13.05
C GLY A 338 10.62 -12.60 12.41
N ILE A 339 10.15 -13.43 11.49
CA ILE A 339 10.96 -14.40 10.74
C ILE A 339 10.87 -14.04 9.26
N ALA A 340 12.03 -13.90 8.60
CA ALA A 340 12.11 -13.59 7.17
C ALA A 340 12.16 -14.88 6.35
N ILE A 341 11.27 -14.98 5.38
CA ILE A 341 11.11 -16.08 4.45
C ILE A 341 11.77 -15.73 3.13
N ASP A 342 12.74 -16.53 2.68
CA ASP A 342 13.37 -16.37 1.38
C ASP A 342 12.43 -16.84 0.26
N PRO A 343 12.08 -16.00 -0.73
CA PRO A 343 11.22 -16.41 -1.84
C PRO A 343 11.78 -17.58 -2.66
N VAL A 344 13.10 -17.79 -2.65
CA VAL A 344 13.75 -18.90 -3.39
C VAL A 344 13.55 -20.24 -2.67
N ASP A 345 13.63 -20.22 -1.34
CA ASP A 345 13.49 -21.41 -0.49
C ASP A 345 12.15 -21.42 0.27
N GLU A 346 11.16 -20.69 -0.22
CA GLU A 346 9.92 -20.35 0.45
C GLU A 346 9.24 -21.51 1.18
N ARG A 347 9.05 -22.64 0.52
CA ARG A 347 8.36 -23.83 1.11
C ARG A 347 9.09 -24.35 2.34
N ARG A 348 10.40 -24.45 2.29
CA ARG A 348 11.24 -24.88 3.41
C ARG A 348 11.14 -23.90 4.57
N ASP A 349 11.33 -22.63 4.25
CA ASP A 349 11.39 -21.56 5.24
C ASP A 349 10.04 -21.38 5.95
N ILE A 350 8.93 -21.42 5.22
CA ILE A 350 7.58 -21.40 5.79
C ILE A 350 7.39 -22.59 6.76
N SER A 351 7.78 -23.80 6.35
CA SER A 351 7.63 -24.99 7.20
C SER A 351 8.41 -24.85 8.52
N HIS A 352 9.65 -24.38 8.46
CA HIS A 352 10.48 -24.17 9.67
C HIS A 352 9.93 -23.02 10.54
N ALA A 353 9.50 -21.93 9.93
CA ALA A 353 8.93 -20.78 10.65
C ALA A 353 7.62 -21.14 11.37
N LEU A 354 6.72 -21.87 10.69
CA LEU A 354 5.47 -22.35 11.31
C LEU A 354 5.77 -23.31 12.47
N ALA A 355 6.75 -24.20 12.30
CA ALA A 355 7.16 -25.12 13.36
C ALA A 355 7.71 -24.35 14.58
N ALA A 356 8.65 -23.45 14.37
CA ALA A 356 9.23 -22.65 15.44
C ALA A 356 8.18 -21.81 16.16
N CYS A 357 7.28 -21.17 15.41
CA CYS A 357 6.19 -20.39 16.00
C CYS A 357 5.18 -21.26 16.76
N ALA A 358 4.87 -22.46 16.31
CA ALA A 358 3.93 -23.35 17.00
C ALA A 358 4.52 -23.91 18.30
N ASP A 359 5.81 -24.27 18.28
CA ASP A 359 6.45 -25.01 19.38
C ASP A 359 7.04 -24.08 20.46
N ASP A 360 7.34 -22.81 20.15
CA ASP A 360 8.02 -21.90 21.08
C ASP A 360 7.20 -20.62 21.38
N PRO A 361 6.37 -20.66 22.46
CA PRO A 361 5.65 -19.47 22.93
C PRO A 361 6.58 -18.34 23.38
N THR A 362 7.78 -18.64 23.92
CA THR A 362 8.75 -17.64 24.37
C THR A 362 9.33 -16.86 23.20
N LEU A 363 9.60 -17.54 22.08
CA LEU A 363 10.01 -16.91 20.84
C LEU A 363 8.92 -15.95 20.35
N ARG A 364 7.65 -16.39 20.29
CA ARG A 364 6.54 -15.53 19.87
C ARG A 364 6.42 -14.27 20.74
N ASP A 365 6.51 -14.43 22.08
CA ASP A 365 6.42 -13.32 23.02
C ASP A 365 7.57 -12.32 22.83
N THR A 366 8.78 -12.81 22.64
CA THR A 366 9.97 -11.95 22.42
C THR A 366 9.85 -11.17 21.11
N LEU A 367 9.54 -11.83 20.00
CA LEU A 367 9.35 -11.20 18.70
C LEU A 367 8.19 -10.18 18.74
N GLY A 368 7.10 -10.49 19.44
CA GLY A 368 5.96 -9.61 19.60
C GLY A 368 6.29 -8.34 20.39
N LYS A 369 7.05 -8.43 21.47
CA LYS A 369 7.56 -7.27 22.24
C LYS A 369 8.44 -6.38 21.37
N ASN A 370 9.35 -6.97 20.62
CA ASN A 370 10.22 -6.24 19.70
C ASN A 370 9.40 -5.58 18.57
N ALA A 371 8.37 -6.25 18.03
CA ALA A 371 7.48 -5.71 17.02
C ALA A 371 6.77 -4.45 17.54
N ARG A 372 6.20 -4.50 18.75
CA ARG A 372 5.57 -3.34 19.39
C ARG A 372 6.56 -2.20 19.61
N ALA A 373 7.74 -2.48 20.14
CA ALA A 373 8.78 -1.48 20.39
C ALA A 373 9.24 -0.80 19.07
N ARG A 374 9.39 -1.55 17.97
CA ARG A 374 9.70 -0.99 16.66
C ARG A 374 8.57 -0.08 16.16
N TRP A 375 7.31 -0.51 16.27
CA TRP A 375 6.17 0.30 15.88
C TRP A 375 6.13 1.63 16.67
N GLU A 376 6.29 1.60 17.98
CA GLU A 376 6.31 2.79 18.83
C GLU A 376 7.44 3.76 18.46
N ARG A 377 8.59 3.21 18.08
CA ARG A 377 9.75 4.00 17.69
C ARG A 377 9.62 4.64 16.32
N LEU A 378 8.97 3.97 15.33
CA LEU A 378 9.04 4.37 13.93
C LEU A 378 7.68 4.61 13.26
N HIS A 379 6.64 3.87 13.64
CA HIS A 379 5.44 3.70 12.80
C HIS A 379 4.15 4.23 13.44
N THR A 380 4.25 5.17 14.38
CA THR A 380 3.07 5.84 14.92
C THR A 380 2.57 6.95 13.99
N LEU A 381 1.26 7.18 13.97
CA LEU A 381 0.66 8.27 13.18
C LEU A 381 1.26 9.64 13.53
N SER A 382 1.54 9.90 14.81
CA SER A 382 2.10 11.18 15.25
C SER A 382 3.48 11.44 14.65
N ARG A 383 4.33 10.43 14.54
CA ARG A 383 5.65 10.54 13.90
C ARG A 383 5.52 10.80 12.40
N MET A 384 4.64 10.07 11.74
CA MET A 384 4.36 10.30 10.32
C MET A 384 3.84 11.72 10.10
N ALA A 385 2.87 12.19 10.90
CA ALA A 385 2.34 13.55 10.80
C ALA A 385 3.44 14.60 11.00
N ALA A 386 4.33 14.44 11.99
CA ALA A 386 5.46 15.36 12.19
C ALA A 386 6.40 15.40 10.98
N SER A 387 6.67 14.26 10.33
CA SER A 387 7.47 14.21 9.10
C SER A 387 6.77 14.92 7.94
N TYR A 388 5.46 14.76 7.82
CA TYR A 388 4.66 15.43 6.79
C TYR A 388 4.68 16.95 6.91
N VAL A 389 4.66 17.51 8.12
CA VAL A 389 4.75 18.97 8.32
C VAL A 389 5.99 19.55 7.64
N SER A 390 7.14 18.89 7.81
CA SER A 390 8.38 19.31 7.16
C SER A 390 8.35 19.16 5.65
N VAL A 391 7.79 18.05 5.15
CA VAL A 391 7.71 17.77 3.71
C VAL A 391 6.72 18.72 3.01
N ILE A 392 5.59 19.04 3.63
CA ILE A 392 4.60 19.98 3.13
C ILE A 392 5.23 21.38 2.98
N ALA A 393 5.98 21.84 3.99
CA ALA A 393 6.68 23.13 3.92
C ALA A 393 7.74 23.15 2.79
N ASP A 394 8.53 22.10 2.65
CA ASP A 394 9.52 21.95 1.56
C ASP A 394 8.82 21.95 0.18
N ALA A 395 7.76 21.16 0.00
CA ALA A 395 7.04 21.07 -1.26
C ALA A 395 6.33 22.38 -1.65
N ALA A 396 5.75 23.09 -0.69
CA ALA A 396 5.09 24.38 -0.93
C ALA A 396 6.09 25.43 -1.44
N ALA A 397 7.31 25.46 -0.90
CA ALA A 397 8.35 26.40 -1.29
C ALA A 397 8.99 26.10 -2.66
N ARG A 398 8.76 24.93 -3.26
CA ARG A 398 9.38 24.54 -4.53
C ARG A 398 8.62 25.09 -5.73
N PRO A 399 9.32 25.50 -6.79
CA PRO A 399 8.69 25.83 -8.07
C PRO A 399 8.07 24.57 -8.70
N ALA A 400 7.08 24.78 -9.56
CA ALA A 400 6.55 23.74 -10.41
C ALA A 400 7.62 23.26 -11.40
N PRO A 401 7.81 21.94 -11.61
CA PRO A 401 8.76 21.43 -12.60
C PRO A 401 8.26 21.73 -14.02
N ALA A 402 9.21 22.03 -14.92
CA ALA A 402 8.94 22.26 -16.35
C ALA A 402 9.31 20.98 -17.13
N THR A 403 8.56 19.91 -16.98
CA THR A 403 8.82 18.62 -17.63
C THR A 403 7.94 18.44 -18.86
N PRO A 404 8.50 18.11 -20.04
CA PRO A 404 7.69 17.73 -21.20
C PRO A 404 6.85 16.50 -20.90
N GLN A 405 5.57 16.52 -21.31
CA GLN A 405 4.63 15.43 -21.05
C GLN A 405 3.62 15.30 -22.19
N PRO A 406 3.03 14.12 -22.41
CA PRO A 406 1.96 13.91 -23.38
C PRO A 406 0.83 14.90 -23.20
N ALA A 407 0.35 15.47 -24.31
CA ALA A 407 -0.63 16.58 -24.30
C ALA A 407 -1.95 16.22 -23.58
N HIS A 408 -2.41 14.97 -23.68
CA HIS A 408 -3.63 14.52 -23.03
C HIS A 408 -3.55 14.52 -21.49
N LEU A 409 -2.36 14.46 -20.91
CA LEU A 409 -2.16 14.57 -19.45
C LEU A 409 -2.33 15.99 -18.92
N LEU A 410 -2.38 16.99 -19.81
CA LEU A 410 -2.65 18.39 -19.45
C LEU A 410 -4.14 18.75 -19.48
N ASP A 411 -5.01 17.83 -19.88
CA ASP A 411 -6.45 18.04 -19.89
C ASP A 411 -7.05 17.81 -18.49
N ASP A 412 -7.41 18.92 -17.84
CA ASP A 412 -8.06 18.93 -16.53
C ASP A 412 -9.59 18.71 -16.60
N GLY A 413 -10.11 18.29 -17.75
CA GLY A 413 -11.54 18.06 -17.99
C GLY A 413 -12.35 19.32 -18.23
N THR A 414 -11.76 20.51 -18.15
CA THR A 414 -12.47 21.80 -18.38
C THR A 414 -12.51 22.21 -19.85
N GLY A 415 -11.78 21.53 -20.74
CA GLY A 415 -11.63 21.91 -22.16
C GLY A 415 -12.97 22.00 -22.90
N THR A 416 -13.87 21.03 -22.72
CA THR A 416 -15.19 21.04 -23.34
C THR A 416 -16.06 22.18 -22.83
N ALA A 417 -16.06 22.42 -21.52
CA ALA A 417 -16.83 23.53 -20.93
C ALA A 417 -16.34 24.88 -21.47
N ARG A 418 -15.01 25.09 -21.50
CA ARG A 418 -14.40 26.32 -22.03
C ARG A 418 -14.75 26.55 -23.51
N ARG A 419 -14.72 25.50 -24.32
CA ARG A 419 -15.11 25.57 -25.73
C ARG A 419 -16.56 25.98 -25.90
N LEU A 420 -17.49 25.30 -25.20
CA LEU A 420 -18.91 25.64 -25.24
C LEU A 420 -19.19 27.08 -24.80
N LEU A 421 -18.55 27.56 -23.74
CA LEU A 421 -18.68 28.92 -23.26
C LEU A 421 -18.15 29.91 -24.29
N GLY A 422 -17.03 29.61 -24.97
CA GLY A 422 -16.51 30.42 -26.06
C GLY A 422 -17.48 30.50 -27.23
N GLU A 423 -18.11 29.40 -27.63
CA GLU A 423 -19.15 29.36 -28.67
C GLU A 423 -20.38 30.20 -28.28
N MET A 424 -20.69 30.29 -26.99
CA MET A 424 -21.77 31.14 -26.45
C MET A 424 -21.37 32.60 -26.25
N GLY A 425 -20.17 33.02 -26.66
CA GLY A 425 -19.64 34.35 -26.43
C GLY A 425 -19.27 34.66 -24.96
N MET A 426 -19.11 33.65 -24.14
CA MET A 426 -18.70 33.75 -22.72
C MET A 426 -17.31 33.10 -22.51
N PRO A 427 -16.24 33.72 -23.03
CA PRO A 427 -14.89 33.09 -22.98
C PRO A 427 -14.32 32.97 -21.57
N GLU A 428 -14.79 33.77 -20.63
CA GLU A 428 -14.41 33.70 -19.22
C GLU A 428 -15.65 33.83 -18.35
N LEU A 429 -16.07 32.70 -17.76
CA LEU A 429 -17.00 32.82 -16.64
C LEU A 429 -16.19 33.22 -15.39
N PRO A 430 -16.71 34.17 -14.57
CA PRO A 430 -16.11 34.46 -13.27
C PRO A 430 -16.44 33.31 -12.32
N TRP A 431 -15.66 32.28 -12.42
CA TRP A 431 -15.74 31.18 -11.48
C TRP A 431 -15.00 31.49 -10.20
#